data_46fb1ff039eadb08d7cad55b0b3086d3
#
_entry.id   46fb1ff039eadb08d7cad55b0b3086d3
#
_cell.length_a   1.000
_cell.length_b   1.000
_cell.length_c   1.000
_cell.angle_alpha   90.00
_cell.angle_beta   90.00
_cell.angle_gamma   90.00
#
_symmetry.space_group_name_H-M   'P 1'
#
loop_
_entity.id
_entity.type
_entity.pdbx_description
1 polymer ?
#
loop_
_entity_poly.entity_id
_entity_poly.type
_entity_poly.pdbx_seq_one_letter_code
_entity_poly.pdbx_strand_id
1 'polypeptide(L)'
;EPVSDTAGAVQPSDIVGPVCETVDYLGLGHSLPPLQRGDLLAVRSAGAYGAVMRSNYNTRPFAAEILIINGEARPISVQQTVADLLAQDRIPPELQ
;
A
#
# COMPACT_ATOMS: atom_id res chain seq x y z
N GLU A 1 -10.31 1.11 8.26
CA GLU A 1 -11.76 1.17 8.02
C GLU A 1 -12.07 1.10 6.53
N PRO A 2 -13.25 0.61 6.12
CA PRO A 2 -13.72 0.72 4.74
C PRO A 2 -13.87 2.18 4.32
N VAL A 3 -13.54 2.49 3.05
CA VAL A 3 -13.72 3.85 2.49
C VAL A 3 -15.18 4.11 2.12
N SER A 4 -15.90 3.07 1.71
CA SER A 4 -17.33 3.13 1.39
C SER A 4 -18.15 2.43 2.47
N ASP A 5 -19.40 2.85 2.62
CA ASP A 5 -20.36 2.17 3.49
C ASP A 5 -20.61 0.76 2.95
N THR A 6 -20.28 -0.22 3.76
CA THR A 6 -20.53 -1.64 3.48
C THR A 6 -21.60 -2.17 4.44
N ALA A 7 -22.64 -2.76 3.89
CA ALA A 7 -23.71 -3.37 4.66
C ALA A 7 -23.30 -4.78 5.13
N GLY A 8 -23.71 -5.15 6.33
CA GLY A 8 -23.53 -6.49 6.87
C GLY A 8 -23.00 -6.50 8.29
N ALA A 9 -23.15 -7.65 8.96
CA ALA A 9 -22.63 -7.84 10.30
C ALA A 9 -21.10 -7.89 10.27
N VAL A 10 -20.46 -7.17 11.17
CA VAL A 10 -19.00 -7.18 11.31
C VAL A 10 -18.51 -8.57 11.74
N GLN A 11 -17.35 -8.96 11.23
CA GLN A 11 -16.68 -10.21 11.57
C GLN A 11 -15.18 -9.97 11.77
N PRO A 12 -14.50 -10.81 12.57
CA PRO A 12 -13.06 -10.74 12.71
C PRO A 12 -12.38 -10.96 11.35
N SER A 13 -11.46 -10.08 11.00
CA SER A 13 -10.76 -10.11 9.72
C SER A 13 -9.28 -9.75 9.92
N ASP A 14 -8.41 -10.47 9.26
CA ASP A 14 -6.99 -10.13 9.21
C ASP A 14 -6.72 -9.28 7.98
N ILE A 15 -5.97 -8.18 8.17
CA ILE A 15 -5.58 -7.28 7.10
C ILE A 15 -4.11 -7.55 6.83
N VAL A 16 -3.84 -8.22 5.71
CA VAL A 16 -2.51 -8.69 5.33
C VAL A 16 -2.03 -8.02 4.05
N GLY A 17 -0.72 -7.89 3.90
CA GLY A 17 -0.10 -7.42 2.67
C GLY A 17 0.20 -8.58 1.71
N PRO A 18 0.69 -8.26 0.50
CA PRO A 18 0.90 -9.22 -0.58
C PRO A 18 2.35 -9.72 -0.69
N VAL A 19 3.25 -9.37 0.23
CA VAL A 19 4.67 -9.70 0.10
C VAL A 19 5.04 -10.95 0.90
N CYS A 20 6.16 -11.59 0.51
CA CYS A 20 6.67 -12.82 1.13
C CYS A 20 7.38 -12.52 2.46
N GLU A 21 6.69 -11.90 3.40
CA GLU A 21 7.20 -11.48 4.70
C GLU A 21 6.22 -11.86 5.80
N THR A 22 6.71 -12.48 6.88
CA THR A 22 5.85 -13.00 7.96
C THR A 22 5.16 -11.90 8.76
N VAL A 23 5.71 -10.69 8.77
CA VAL A 23 5.13 -9.51 9.46
C VAL A 23 4.37 -8.59 8.50
N ASP A 24 4.08 -9.02 7.29
CA ASP A 24 3.31 -8.25 6.32
C ASP A 24 1.82 -8.30 6.65
N TYR A 25 1.47 -7.71 7.77
CA TYR A 25 0.07 -7.51 8.18
C TYR A 25 -0.10 -6.11 8.79
N LEU A 26 -1.27 -5.52 8.54
CA LEU A 26 -1.67 -4.21 9.09
C LEU A 26 -2.54 -4.35 10.32
N GLY A 27 -3.11 -5.54 10.54
CA GLY A 27 -3.90 -5.83 11.73
C GLY A 27 -4.49 -7.23 11.70
N LEU A 28 -4.66 -7.80 12.87
CA LEU A 28 -5.22 -9.14 13.06
C LEU A 28 -6.51 -9.06 13.87
N GLY A 29 -7.52 -9.81 13.47
CA GLY A 29 -8.80 -9.93 14.18
C GLY A 29 -9.62 -8.63 14.22
N HIS A 30 -9.40 -7.70 13.28
CA HIS A 30 -10.19 -6.47 13.23
C HIS A 30 -11.65 -6.74 12.85
N SER A 31 -12.57 -6.11 13.58
CA SER A 31 -13.99 -6.19 13.25
C SER A 31 -14.30 -5.35 12.02
N LEU A 32 -14.51 -5.99 10.89
CA LEU A 32 -14.85 -5.37 9.62
C LEU A 32 -16.16 -5.92 9.07
N PRO A 33 -16.95 -5.11 8.35
CA PRO A 33 -18.07 -5.63 7.57
C PRO A 33 -17.56 -6.56 6.47
N PRO A 34 -18.42 -7.40 5.87
CA PRO A 34 -18.04 -8.23 4.74
C PRO A 34 -17.48 -7.36 3.59
N LEU A 35 -16.25 -7.66 3.18
CA LEU A 35 -15.56 -6.97 2.08
C LEU A 35 -15.52 -7.85 0.85
N GLN A 36 -15.55 -7.21 -0.31
CA GLN A 36 -15.41 -7.87 -1.60
C GLN A 36 -14.11 -7.42 -2.28
N ARG A 37 -13.69 -8.19 -3.26
CA ARG A 37 -12.52 -7.82 -4.06
C ARG A 37 -12.77 -6.49 -4.78
N GLY A 38 -11.87 -5.52 -4.54
CA GLY A 38 -11.98 -4.18 -5.10
C GLY A 38 -12.43 -3.13 -4.09
N ASP A 39 -12.94 -3.55 -2.92
CA ASP A 39 -13.25 -2.61 -1.85
C ASP A 39 -11.99 -1.95 -1.32
N LEU A 40 -12.10 -0.69 -0.94
CA LEU A 40 -10.99 0.11 -0.45
C LEU A 40 -11.02 0.18 1.08
N LEU A 41 -9.85 -0.01 1.67
CA LEU A 41 -9.62 0.18 3.10
C LEU A 41 -8.69 1.37 3.34
N ALA A 42 -9.02 2.20 4.32
CA ALA A 42 -8.17 3.26 4.81
C ALA A 42 -7.51 2.87 6.13
N VAL A 43 -6.18 3.00 6.19
CA VAL A 43 -5.41 2.92 7.43
C VAL A 43 -5.16 4.34 7.91
N ARG A 44 -5.78 4.71 9.03
CA ARG A 44 -5.69 6.06 9.56
C ARG A 44 -4.40 6.30 10.33
N SER A 45 -4.01 7.58 10.41
CA SER A 45 -2.84 8.04 11.18
C SER A 45 -1.55 7.33 10.82
N ALA A 46 -1.41 6.86 9.58
CA ALA A 46 -0.30 6.06 9.12
C ALA A 46 0.58 6.76 8.06
N GLY A 47 0.21 7.96 7.60
CA GLY A 47 0.86 8.60 6.44
C GLY A 47 2.39 8.71 6.57
N ALA A 48 2.90 9.23 7.67
CA ALA A 48 4.33 9.40 7.88
C ALA A 48 5.07 8.05 7.94
N TYR A 49 4.57 7.12 8.75
CA TYR A 49 5.18 5.79 8.87
C TYR A 49 4.94 4.93 7.64
N GLY A 50 3.79 5.03 7.00
CA GLY A 50 3.53 4.36 5.73
C GLY A 50 4.51 4.81 4.64
N ALA A 51 4.85 6.10 4.60
CA ALA A 51 5.81 6.63 3.64
C ALA A 51 7.25 6.15 3.90
N VAL A 52 7.72 6.17 5.15
CA VAL A 52 9.13 5.86 5.47
C VAL A 52 9.40 4.36 5.62
N MET A 53 8.39 3.57 5.93
CA MET A 53 8.52 2.11 6.11
C MET A 53 8.19 1.30 4.85
N ARG A 54 7.72 1.94 3.79
CA ARG A 54 7.47 1.27 2.50
C ARG A 54 8.77 0.68 1.95
N SER A 55 8.68 -0.42 1.25
CA SER A 55 9.82 -1.08 0.62
C SER A 55 9.48 -1.55 -0.79
N ASN A 56 10.51 -1.79 -1.61
CA ASN A 56 10.34 -2.41 -2.91
C ASN A 56 10.41 -3.95 -2.85
N TYR A 57 10.16 -4.54 -1.69
CA TYR A 57 10.17 -5.98 -1.52
C TYR A 57 9.26 -6.67 -2.54
N ASN A 58 9.71 -7.79 -3.13
CA ASN A 58 9.08 -8.45 -4.28
C ASN A 58 8.87 -7.54 -5.52
N THR A 59 9.76 -6.59 -5.74
CA THR A 59 9.73 -5.66 -6.89
C THR A 59 8.42 -4.85 -6.98
N ARG A 60 7.85 -4.50 -5.84
CA ARG A 60 6.63 -3.69 -5.78
C ARG A 60 6.97 -2.20 -5.80
N PRO A 61 6.46 -1.46 -6.79
CA PRO A 61 6.66 -0.01 -6.84
C PRO A 61 5.98 0.72 -5.69
N PHE A 62 6.56 1.84 -5.26
CA PHE A 62 5.91 2.74 -4.30
C PHE A 62 4.68 3.40 -4.91
N ALA A 63 3.63 3.50 -4.10
CA ALA A 63 2.48 4.35 -4.41
C ALA A 63 2.86 5.83 -4.35
N ALA A 64 2.14 6.67 -5.11
CA ALA A 64 2.25 8.11 -4.98
C ALA A 64 1.77 8.59 -3.61
N GLU A 65 2.33 9.71 -3.15
CA GLU A 65 1.85 10.41 -1.97
C GLU A 65 0.99 11.60 -2.37
N ILE A 66 -0.17 11.70 -1.75
CA ILE A 66 -1.13 12.76 -2.03
C ILE A 66 -1.36 13.55 -0.74
N LEU A 67 -1.15 14.85 -0.82
CA LEU A 67 -1.44 15.77 0.25
C LEU A 67 -2.83 16.39 0.03
N ILE A 68 -3.65 16.40 1.07
CA ILE A 68 -4.95 17.09 1.03
C ILE A 68 -4.82 18.42 1.77
N ILE A 69 -5.04 19.51 1.06
CA ILE A 69 -5.04 20.87 1.63
C ILE A 69 -6.33 21.56 1.19
N ASN A 70 -7.08 22.07 2.15
CA ASN A 70 -8.35 22.78 1.92
C ASN A 70 -9.32 21.97 1.04
N GLY A 71 -9.35 20.65 1.21
CA GLY A 71 -10.20 19.75 0.43
C GLY A 71 -9.67 19.40 -0.97
N GLU A 72 -8.52 19.95 -1.36
CA GLU A 72 -7.90 19.67 -2.67
C GLU A 72 -6.79 18.63 -2.54
N ALA A 73 -6.78 17.66 -3.45
CA ALA A 73 -5.75 16.63 -3.56
C ALA A 73 -4.55 17.14 -4.38
N ARG A 74 -3.36 17.09 -3.80
CA ARG A 74 -2.11 17.53 -4.44
C ARG A 74 -1.08 16.40 -4.39
N PRO A 75 -0.63 15.86 -5.53
CA PRO A 75 0.47 14.91 -5.56
C PRO A 75 1.75 15.57 -5.02
N ILE A 76 2.38 14.95 -4.04
CA ILE A 76 3.68 15.38 -3.47
C ILE A 76 4.80 14.39 -3.77
N SER A 77 4.46 13.20 -4.26
CA SER A 77 5.42 12.28 -4.87
C SER A 77 4.80 11.58 -6.07
N VAL A 78 5.64 11.12 -7.00
CA VAL A 78 5.19 10.36 -8.17
C VAL A 78 5.08 8.89 -7.81
N GLN A 79 4.12 8.20 -8.41
CA GLN A 79 4.08 6.75 -8.32
C GLN A 79 5.32 6.16 -9.02
N GLN A 80 6.03 5.30 -8.29
CA GLN A 80 7.15 4.56 -8.85
C GLN A 80 6.67 3.51 -9.84
N THR A 81 7.43 3.28 -10.89
CA THR A 81 7.18 2.24 -11.89
C THR A 81 8.20 1.10 -11.75
N VAL A 82 7.91 -0.05 -12.36
CA VAL A 82 8.89 -1.14 -12.46
C VAL A 82 10.13 -0.70 -13.25
N ALA A 83 9.95 0.15 -14.26
CA ALA A 83 11.07 0.70 -15.03
C ALA A 83 12.02 1.52 -14.15
N ASP A 84 11.49 2.28 -13.17
CA ASP A 84 12.33 3.03 -12.22
C ASP A 84 13.16 2.10 -11.34
N LEU A 85 12.63 0.94 -10.95
CA LEU A 85 13.36 -0.07 -10.19
C LEU A 85 14.48 -0.68 -11.04
N LEU A 86 14.18 -1.09 -12.26
CA LEU A 86 15.15 -1.70 -13.18
C LEU A 86 16.25 -0.71 -13.61
N ALA A 87 15.96 0.58 -13.65
CA ALA A 87 16.93 1.60 -13.99
C ALA A 87 18.10 1.71 -13.01
N GLN A 88 17.97 1.13 -11.81
CA GLN A 88 19.03 1.09 -10.81
C GLN A 88 20.04 -0.05 -11.06
N ASP A 89 19.65 -1.05 -11.84
CA ASP A 89 20.49 -2.20 -12.14
C ASP A 89 21.52 -1.87 -13.22
N ARG A 90 22.66 -2.56 -13.18
CA ARG A 90 23.70 -2.48 -14.18
C ARG A 90 24.08 -3.88 -14.62
N ILE A 91 24.07 -4.11 -15.92
CA ILE A 91 24.58 -5.35 -16.50
C ILE A 91 26.08 -5.16 -16.70
N PRO A 92 26.93 -5.98 -16.06
CA PRO A 92 28.37 -5.92 -16.27
C PRO A 92 28.70 -6.20 -17.74
N PRO A 93 29.78 -5.61 -18.29
CA PRO A 93 30.16 -5.81 -19.69
C PRO A 93 30.33 -7.29 -20.09
N GLU A 94 30.76 -8.13 -19.15
CA GLU A 94 31.00 -9.56 -19.35
C GLU A 94 29.68 -10.36 -19.57
N LEU A 95 28.53 -9.78 -19.26
CA LEU A 95 27.21 -10.39 -19.41
C LEU A 95 26.35 -9.74 -20.50
N GLN A 96 26.94 -8.82 -21.26
CA GLN A 96 26.27 -8.12 -22.36
C GLN A 96 26.44 -8.84 -23.69
#